data_2f89c6d664eb208461f8277c28a2a706
#
_entry.id   2f89c6d664eb208461f8277c28a2a706
#
_cell.length_a   1.000
_cell.length_b   1.000
_cell.length_c   1.000
_cell.angle_alpha   90.00
_cell.angle_beta   90.00
_cell.angle_gamma   90.00
#
_symmetry.space_group_name_H-M   'P 1'
#
loop_
_entity.id
_entity.type
_entity.pdbx_description
1 polymer ?
#
loop_
_entity_poly.entity_id
_entity_poly.type
_entity_poly.pdbx_seq_one_letter_code
_entity_poly.pdbx_strand_id
1 'polypeptide(L)'
;MSITIFLLLCVFGLNQAATLKIMNGTECQRNSQPWQVGLFEGNNLRCGGVLIDRRWVLTAAHCSGSRYWVRLGEHSLSQLDWTEQIRRSGFSVTYPSYQGSLKSHEHDLRLLRLGLPVRLTRGVQTLPLPSTCVTAGTECHISGWGTTNHPWNPYPDRLQCLDLPIVSDDTCHAVYPGRITENMVCAGGIAGQDACQGDSGGPLVCGGVLQGLVSWGSVGPCGQNGIPGVYTKVCKYTDWIRMVIRNN
;
A
#
# COMPACT_ATOMS: atom_id res chain seq x y z
N MET A 1 68.06 -6.28 -19.61
CA MET A 1 66.83 -7.09 -19.44
C MET A 1 65.86 -6.30 -18.57
N SER A 2 64.88 -5.68 -19.21
CA SER A 2 63.87 -4.86 -18.52
C SER A 2 62.60 -5.66 -18.34
N ILE A 3 62.21 -5.91 -17.10
CA ILE A 3 60.98 -6.66 -16.75
C ILE A 3 59.86 -5.62 -16.61
N THR A 4 58.95 -5.65 -17.60
CA THR A 4 57.73 -4.82 -17.59
C THR A 4 56.66 -5.55 -16.80
N ILE A 5 56.31 -5.05 -15.62
CA ILE A 5 55.22 -5.56 -14.79
C ILE A 5 53.90 -5.00 -15.32
N PHE A 6 53.08 -5.83 -15.91
CA PHE A 6 51.68 -5.52 -16.26
C PHE A 6 50.82 -5.57 -14.99
N LEU A 7 50.38 -4.44 -14.47
CA LEU A 7 49.35 -4.34 -13.45
C LEU A 7 48.00 -4.52 -14.13
N LEU A 8 47.43 -5.72 -13.95
CA LEU A 8 46.01 -6.00 -14.27
C LEU A 8 45.14 -5.28 -13.21
N LEU A 9 44.55 -4.16 -13.56
CA LEU A 9 43.47 -3.55 -12.80
C LEU A 9 42.18 -4.36 -13.03
N CYS A 10 41.89 -5.28 -12.12
CA CYS A 10 40.55 -5.89 -12.00
C CYS A 10 39.58 -4.81 -11.50
N VAL A 11 38.86 -4.21 -12.42
CA VAL A 11 37.68 -3.40 -12.09
C VAL A 11 36.58 -4.39 -11.67
N PHE A 12 36.47 -4.62 -10.37
CA PHE A 12 35.26 -5.24 -9.81
C PHE A 12 34.10 -4.25 -9.94
N GLY A 13 33.33 -4.39 -11.00
CA GLY A 13 32.01 -3.79 -11.09
C GLY A 13 31.18 -4.34 -9.94
N LEU A 14 30.98 -3.52 -8.91
CA LEU A 14 29.95 -3.77 -7.89
C LEU A 14 28.60 -3.73 -8.61
N ASN A 15 28.14 -4.87 -9.10
CA ASN A 15 26.73 -5.07 -9.36
C ASN A 15 26.02 -4.94 -8.01
N GLN A 16 25.52 -3.75 -7.70
CA GLN A 16 24.49 -3.60 -6.69
C GLN A 16 23.29 -4.43 -7.18
N ALA A 17 23.15 -5.62 -6.63
CA ALA A 17 21.93 -6.39 -6.77
C ALA A 17 20.81 -5.50 -6.22
N ALA A 18 19.98 -4.97 -7.13
CA ALA A 18 18.78 -4.24 -6.76
C ALA A 18 17.93 -5.18 -5.90
N THR A 19 17.83 -4.88 -4.62
CA THR A 19 16.95 -5.61 -3.70
C THR A 19 15.51 -5.26 -4.06
N LEU A 20 14.82 -6.18 -4.68
CA LEU A 20 13.41 -6.08 -5.09
C LEU A 20 12.51 -5.99 -3.85
N LYS A 21 11.71 -4.96 -3.76
CA LYS A 21 10.89 -4.60 -2.56
C LYS A 21 9.59 -3.93 -3.03
N ILE A 22 8.43 -4.15 -2.37
CA ILE A 22 7.15 -4.20 -3.11
C ILE A 22 7.56 -4.86 -4.41
N MET A 23 7.03 -5.83 -4.95
CA MET A 23 7.64 -6.52 -6.09
C MET A 23 8.20 -5.51 -7.11
N ASN A 24 9.57 -5.39 -7.18
CA ASN A 24 10.30 -4.45 -8.04
C ASN A 24 10.03 -2.94 -7.78
N GLY A 25 9.60 -2.59 -6.58
CA GLY A 25 9.52 -1.19 -6.15
C GLY A 25 10.90 -0.60 -5.84
N THR A 26 10.92 0.70 -5.62
CA THR A 26 12.10 1.45 -5.17
C THR A 26 11.85 2.04 -3.79
N GLU A 27 12.91 2.31 -3.03
CA GLU A 27 12.77 3.03 -1.76
C GLU A 27 12.11 4.38 -2.01
N CYS A 28 10.99 4.65 -1.31
CA CYS A 28 10.34 5.97 -1.38
C CYS A 28 11.30 7.07 -0.90
N GLN A 29 11.22 8.24 -1.47
CA GLN A 29 11.87 9.40 -0.88
C GLN A 29 11.29 9.65 0.52
N ARG A 30 12.15 9.97 1.51
CA ARG A 30 11.68 10.26 2.88
C ARG A 30 10.61 11.33 2.90
N ASN A 31 9.54 11.09 3.62
CA ASN A 31 8.35 11.95 3.74
C ASN A 31 7.60 12.20 2.42
N SER A 32 7.84 11.42 1.35
CA SER A 32 7.06 11.55 0.11
C SER A 32 5.65 10.95 0.22
N GLN A 33 5.43 10.05 1.19
CA GLN A 33 4.15 9.39 1.44
C GLN A 33 3.65 9.70 2.87
N PRO A 34 3.37 10.98 3.22
CA PRO A 34 3.10 11.38 4.60
C PRO A 34 1.75 10.87 5.14
N TRP A 35 0.91 10.32 4.28
CA TRP A 35 -0.35 9.66 4.60
C TRP A 35 -0.22 8.15 4.87
N GLN A 36 0.96 7.58 4.58
CA GLN A 36 1.19 6.15 4.79
C GLN A 36 1.09 5.78 6.26
N VAL A 37 0.36 4.71 6.54
CA VAL A 37 0.16 4.16 7.88
C VAL A 37 0.56 2.70 7.90
N GLY A 38 1.28 2.30 8.96
CA GLY A 38 1.51 0.91 9.29
C GLY A 38 0.62 0.47 10.46
N LEU A 39 -0.10 -0.64 10.31
CA LEU A 39 -0.96 -1.24 11.33
C LEU A 39 -0.27 -2.45 11.95
N PHE A 40 0.04 -2.35 13.25
CA PHE A 40 0.83 -3.34 13.97
C PHE A 40 0.03 -4.03 15.09
N GLU A 41 0.18 -5.34 15.18
CA GLU A 41 -0.19 -6.12 16.37
C GLU A 41 1.10 -6.53 17.09
N GLY A 42 1.31 -5.95 18.27
CA GLY A 42 2.63 -6.00 18.91
C GLY A 42 3.69 -5.35 18.02
N ASN A 43 4.72 -6.12 17.68
CA ASN A 43 5.79 -5.67 16.77
C ASN A 43 5.58 -6.11 15.31
N ASN A 44 4.52 -6.85 15.01
CA ASN A 44 4.30 -7.40 13.69
C ASN A 44 3.44 -6.46 12.86
N LEU A 45 3.94 -6.04 11.70
CA LEU A 45 3.15 -5.38 10.69
C LEU A 45 2.08 -6.35 10.17
N ARG A 46 0.83 -5.91 10.16
CA ARG A 46 -0.31 -6.71 9.66
C ARG A 46 -0.85 -6.15 8.36
N CYS A 47 -0.97 -4.84 8.29
CA CYS A 47 -1.59 -4.14 7.17
C CYS A 47 -0.99 -2.76 7.02
N GLY A 48 -1.20 -2.19 5.85
CA GLY A 48 -1.11 -0.77 5.60
C GLY A 48 -2.41 -0.04 5.90
N GLY A 49 -2.39 1.26 5.73
CA GLY A 49 -3.55 2.13 5.84
C GLY A 49 -3.23 3.53 5.34
N VAL A 50 -4.24 4.37 5.31
CA VAL A 50 -4.17 5.73 4.79
C VAL A 50 -4.75 6.72 5.80
N LEU A 51 -3.99 7.73 6.19
CA LEU A 51 -4.50 8.83 7.00
C LEU A 51 -5.36 9.73 6.11
N ILE A 52 -6.66 9.80 6.39
CA ILE A 52 -7.62 10.62 5.62
C ILE A 52 -8.17 11.79 6.43
N ASP A 53 -8.01 11.74 7.74
CA ASP A 53 -8.36 12.81 8.70
C ASP A 53 -7.40 12.73 9.89
N ARG A 54 -7.23 13.80 10.66
CA ARG A 54 -6.35 13.81 11.84
C ARG A 54 -6.64 12.71 12.86
N ARG A 55 -7.81 12.10 12.80
CA ARG A 55 -8.29 11.06 13.73
C ARG A 55 -8.72 9.78 13.06
N TRP A 56 -8.69 9.71 11.73
CA TRP A 56 -9.21 8.58 10.98
C TRP A 56 -8.23 8.00 9.97
N VAL A 57 -8.06 6.71 10.05
CA VAL A 57 -7.30 5.89 9.10
C VAL A 57 -8.28 5.02 8.33
N LEU A 58 -8.16 5.02 7.01
CA LEU A 58 -8.86 4.10 6.12
C LEU A 58 -7.94 2.92 5.81
N THR A 59 -8.48 1.70 5.86
CA THR A 59 -7.77 0.45 5.56
C THR A 59 -8.73 -0.57 4.96
N ALA A 60 -8.25 -1.76 4.60
CA ALA A 60 -9.10 -2.86 4.13
C ALA A 60 -9.90 -3.50 5.29
N ALA A 61 -11.09 -3.98 5.01
CA ALA A 61 -11.94 -4.65 6.01
C ALA A 61 -11.36 -6.01 6.43
N HIS A 62 -10.67 -6.71 5.53
CA HIS A 62 -9.99 -7.97 5.87
C HIS A 62 -8.81 -7.77 6.85
N CYS A 63 -8.36 -6.53 7.07
CA CYS A 63 -7.46 -6.14 8.16
C CYS A 63 -8.22 -6.14 9.49
N SER A 64 -8.58 -7.31 10.00
CA SER A 64 -9.63 -7.53 11.00
C SER A 64 -9.20 -7.42 12.46
N GLY A 65 -7.94 -7.04 12.74
CA GLY A 65 -7.45 -6.87 14.11
C GLY A 65 -8.34 -5.97 14.97
N SER A 66 -8.50 -6.32 16.24
CA SER A 66 -9.38 -5.56 17.17
C SER A 66 -8.76 -4.24 17.62
N ARG A 67 -7.44 -4.21 17.76
CA ARG A 67 -6.66 -3.03 18.20
C ARG A 67 -5.29 -3.06 17.56
N TYR A 68 -4.96 -1.99 16.87
CA TYR A 68 -3.66 -1.78 16.27
C TYR A 68 -2.84 -0.73 17.01
N TRP A 69 -1.52 -0.93 17.03
CA TRP A 69 -0.60 0.18 17.11
C TRP A 69 -0.47 0.76 15.71
N VAL A 70 -0.83 2.02 15.59
CA VAL A 70 -0.88 2.76 14.32
C VAL A 70 0.35 3.63 14.26
N ARG A 71 1.27 3.32 13.35
CA ARG A 71 2.51 4.07 13.14
C ARG A 71 2.37 4.96 11.91
N LEU A 72 2.67 6.24 12.08
CA LEU A 72 2.59 7.28 11.06
C LEU A 72 3.93 8.01 11.00
N GLY A 73 4.28 8.56 9.83
CA GLY A 73 5.56 9.27 9.65
C GLY A 73 6.78 8.35 9.65
N GLU A 74 6.57 7.05 9.52
CA GLU A 74 7.60 6.03 9.43
C GLU A 74 8.22 5.99 8.03
N HIS A 75 9.52 5.75 7.97
CA HIS A 75 10.22 5.38 6.76
C HIS A 75 10.97 4.07 6.98
N SER A 76 11.77 3.97 8.05
CA SER A 76 12.48 2.76 8.45
C SER A 76 11.81 2.13 9.68
N LEU A 77 11.43 0.86 9.59
CA LEU A 77 10.80 0.14 10.70
C LEU A 77 11.77 -0.18 11.85
N SER A 78 13.09 -0.18 11.58
CA SER A 78 14.15 -0.49 12.54
C SER A 78 14.91 0.74 13.07
N GLN A 79 14.81 1.88 12.40
CA GLN A 79 15.53 3.11 12.74
C GLN A 79 14.55 4.23 13.06
N LEU A 80 14.93 5.09 14.00
CA LEU A 80 14.14 6.26 14.37
C LEU A 80 14.33 7.36 13.31
N ASP A 81 13.24 7.77 12.67
CA ASP A 81 13.21 8.79 11.62
C ASP A 81 12.93 10.21 12.15
N TRP A 82 12.56 10.34 13.44
CA TRP A 82 12.20 11.59 14.13
C TRP A 82 10.90 12.25 13.63
N THR A 83 10.19 11.60 12.71
CA THR A 83 8.91 12.06 12.16
C THR A 83 7.74 11.20 12.63
N GLU A 84 8.02 10.12 13.35
CA GLU A 84 7.04 9.12 13.76
C GLU A 84 6.04 9.65 14.77
N GLN A 85 4.83 9.22 14.60
CA GLN A 85 3.77 9.34 15.59
C GLN A 85 3.11 7.98 15.75
N ILE A 86 2.95 7.55 17.00
CA ILE A 86 2.31 6.28 17.32
C ILE A 86 0.99 6.56 18.02
N ARG A 87 -0.07 5.89 17.56
CA ARG A 87 -1.41 5.95 18.16
C ARG A 87 -1.96 4.56 18.38
N ARG A 88 -2.91 4.43 19.28
CA ARG A 88 -3.73 3.21 19.35
C ARG A 88 -5.01 3.42 18.57
N SER A 89 -5.40 2.42 17.79
CA SER A 89 -6.74 2.38 17.25
C SER A 89 -7.73 2.03 18.38
N GLY A 90 -8.84 2.70 18.39
CA GLY A 90 -9.94 2.45 19.32
C GLY A 90 -11.15 1.91 18.58
N PHE A 91 -12.17 2.74 18.43
CA PHE A 91 -13.37 2.44 17.66
C PHE A 91 -13.09 2.24 16.17
N SER A 92 -13.82 1.34 15.54
CA SER A 92 -13.71 1.11 14.10
C SER A 92 -15.05 0.82 13.48
N VAL A 93 -15.21 1.17 12.21
CA VAL A 93 -16.42 0.92 11.42
C VAL A 93 -16.04 0.21 10.14
N THR A 94 -16.43 -1.05 10.00
CA THR A 94 -16.36 -1.80 8.75
C THR A 94 -17.57 -1.45 7.89
N TYR A 95 -17.40 -1.41 6.56
CA TYR A 95 -18.53 -1.15 5.67
C TYR A 95 -19.63 -2.21 5.90
N PRO A 96 -20.91 -1.82 6.06
CA PRO A 96 -21.95 -2.71 6.53
C PRO A 96 -22.19 -3.97 5.67
N SER A 97 -21.99 -3.84 4.36
CA SER A 97 -22.20 -4.96 3.42
C SER A 97 -20.98 -5.85 3.21
N TYR A 98 -19.86 -5.61 3.91
CA TYR A 98 -18.70 -6.50 3.83
C TYR A 98 -19.02 -7.87 4.45
N GLN A 99 -18.83 -8.95 3.68
CA GLN A 99 -19.20 -10.31 4.09
C GLN A 99 -18.01 -11.21 4.46
N GLY A 100 -16.80 -10.66 4.41
CA GLY A 100 -15.56 -11.40 4.65
C GLY A 100 -14.91 -11.90 3.36
N SER A 101 -13.58 -11.92 3.34
CA SER A 101 -12.77 -12.29 2.16
C SER A 101 -12.96 -13.73 1.69
N LEU A 102 -13.43 -14.65 2.57
CA LEU A 102 -13.74 -16.03 2.20
C LEU A 102 -14.97 -16.15 1.30
N LYS A 103 -15.92 -15.20 1.39
CA LYS A 103 -17.14 -15.18 0.57
C LYS A 103 -16.99 -14.28 -0.64
N SER A 104 -16.51 -13.08 -0.40
CA SER A 104 -16.36 -12.03 -1.40
C SER A 104 -15.37 -10.99 -0.90
N HIS A 105 -14.61 -10.39 -1.81
CA HIS A 105 -13.78 -9.22 -1.51
C HIS A 105 -14.56 -7.91 -1.71
N GLU A 106 -15.87 -8.00 -1.89
CA GLU A 106 -16.74 -6.86 -2.10
C GLU A 106 -16.79 -5.97 -0.85
N HIS A 107 -16.79 -4.67 -1.04
CA HIS A 107 -16.83 -3.67 0.04
C HIS A 107 -15.68 -3.79 1.06
N ASP A 108 -14.50 -4.14 0.62
CA ASP A 108 -13.33 -4.38 1.48
C ASP A 108 -12.72 -3.07 1.97
N LEU A 109 -13.42 -2.36 2.88
CA LEU A 109 -12.91 -1.16 3.52
C LEU A 109 -13.41 -1.02 4.96
N ARG A 110 -12.56 -0.40 5.79
CA ARG A 110 -12.78 -0.17 7.22
C ARG A 110 -12.15 1.15 7.65
N LEU A 111 -12.85 1.88 8.49
CA LEU A 111 -12.38 3.08 9.16
C LEU A 111 -11.92 2.75 10.58
N LEU A 112 -10.71 3.19 10.93
CA LEU A 112 -10.16 3.10 12.28
C LEU A 112 -10.08 4.50 12.89
N ARG A 113 -10.71 4.70 14.05
CA ARG A 113 -10.57 5.94 14.80
C ARG A 113 -9.37 5.86 15.72
N LEU A 114 -8.49 6.85 15.64
CA LEU A 114 -7.35 6.98 16.54
C LEU A 114 -7.78 7.47 17.91
N GLY A 115 -7.21 6.93 18.97
CA GLY A 115 -7.52 7.34 20.35
C GLY A 115 -7.25 8.83 20.59
N LEU A 116 -6.17 9.35 19.99
CA LEU A 116 -5.81 10.77 19.96
C LEU A 116 -5.55 11.21 18.52
N PRO A 117 -5.87 12.45 18.16
CA PRO A 117 -5.57 12.99 16.84
C PRO A 117 -4.05 13.06 16.62
N VAL A 118 -3.62 12.99 15.37
CA VAL A 118 -2.25 13.25 15.00
C VAL A 118 -1.98 14.74 14.84
N ARG A 119 -0.72 15.11 14.99
CA ARG A 119 -0.23 16.43 14.59
C ARG A 119 0.21 16.36 13.13
N LEU A 120 -0.35 17.22 12.28
CA LEU A 120 0.09 17.33 10.89
C LEU A 120 1.49 17.97 10.86
N THR A 121 2.40 17.30 10.17
CA THR A 121 3.81 17.68 10.02
C THR A 121 4.24 17.38 8.58
N ARG A 122 5.49 17.66 8.22
CA ARG A 122 6.03 17.26 6.92
C ARG A 122 5.93 15.74 6.67
N GLY A 123 6.09 14.92 7.71
CA GLY A 123 6.06 13.46 7.62
C GLY A 123 4.68 12.83 7.88
N VAL A 124 3.69 13.62 8.32
CA VAL A 124 2.33 13.13 8.65
C VAL A 124 1.30 14.11 8.11
N GLN A 125 0.64 13.73 7.02
CA GLN A 125 -0.39 14.52 6.33
C GLN A 125 -1.56 13.63 5.96
N THR A 126 -2.72 14.22 5.74
CA THR A 126 -3.89 13.52 5.23
C THR A 126 -3.87 13.44 3.70
N LEU A 127 -4.37 12.34 3.14
CA LEU A 127 -4.58 12.20 1.70
C LEU A 127 -6.02 12.56 1.35
N PRO A 128 -6.25 13.42 0.33
CA PRO A 128 -7.60 13.77 -0.11
C PRO A 128 -8.37 12.55 -0.64
N LEU A 129 -9.67 12.50 -0.31
CA LEU A 129 -10.61 11.56 -0.90
C LEU A 129 -10.99 12.01 -2.31
N PRO A 130 -11.29 11.07 -3.24
CA PRO A 130 -11.63 11.40 -4.61
C PRO A 130 -12.99 12.08 -4.73
N SER A 131 -13.12 13.00 -5.67
CA SER A 131 -14.39 13.54 -6.15
C SER A 131 -14.95 12.76 -7.33
N THR A 132 -14.06 12.15 -8.12
CA THR A 132 -14.38 11.33 -9.30
C THR A 132 -13.57 10.05 -9.31
N CYS A 133 -14.07 9.03 -9.97
CA CYS A 133 -13.33 7.77 -10.12
C CYS A 133 -12.22 7.91 -11.15
N VAL A 134 -11.12 7.23 -10.93
CA VAL A 134 -9.98 7.14 -11.84
C VAL A 134 -10.36 6.38 -13.11
N THR A 135 -9.72 6.72 -14.23
CA THR A 135 -9.90 6.08 -15.54
C THR A 135 -8.72 5.18 -15.92
N ALA A 136 -8.97 4.20 -16.78
CA ALA A 136 -7.94 3.32 -17.31
C ALA A 136 -6.80 4.12 -17.98
N GLY A 137 -5.57 3.63 -17.87
CA GLY A 137 -4.37 4.28 -18.38
C GLY A 137 -3.81 5.39 -17.49
N THR A 138 -4.49 5.75 -16.40
CA THR A 138 -3.95 6.71 -15.43
C THR A 138 -2.79 6.08 -14.67
N GLU A 139 -1.65 6.77 -14.61
CA GLU A 139 -0.53 6.37 -13.76
C GLU A 139 -0.83 6.70 -12.30
N CYS A 140 -0.66 5.70 -11.46
CA CYS A 140 -0.87 5.77 -10.02
C CYS A 140 0.34 5.18 -9.32
N HIS A 141 0.48 5.40 -8.03
CA HIS A 141 1.51 4.76 -7.24
C HIS A 141 0.95 4.10 -5.98
N ILE A 142 1.61 3.05 -5.56
CA ILE A 142 1.39 2.36 -4.29
C ILE A 142 2.61 2.51 -3.39
N SER A 143 2.41 2.40 -2.09
CA SER A 143 3.49 2.41 -1.10
C SER A 143 3.20 1.45 0.05
N GLY A 144 4.27 0.86 0.61
CA GLY A 144 4.14 -0.06 1.73
C GLY A 144 5.43 -0.75 2.14
N TRP A 145 5.33 -1.57 3.20
CA TRP A 145 6.38 -2.44 3.73
C TRP A 145 6.03 -3.92 3.56
N GLY A 146 5.18 -4.25 2.60
CA GLY A 146 4.79 -5.62 2.30
C GLY A 146 5.93 -6.48 1.81
N THR A 147 5.70 -7.79 1.74
CA THR A 147 6.71 -8.78 1.39
C THR A 147 7.28 -8.57 0.00
N THR A 148 8.52 -8.98 -0.14
CA THR A 148 9.30 -8.99 -1.36
C THR A 148 9.62 -10.44 -1.74
N ASN A 149 10.07 -10.69 -2.96
CA ASN A 149 10.56 -12.03 -3.35
C ASN A 149 11.94 -12.40 -2.78
N HIS A 150 12.45 -11.65 -1.80
CA HIS A 150 13.75 -11.95 -1.23
C HIS A 150 13.67 -13.16 -0.28
N PRO A 151 14.31 -14.30 -0.56
CA PRO A 151 14.13 -15.53 0.20
C PRO A 151 14.59 -15.44 1.66
N TRP A 152 15.51 -14.54 1.99
CA TRP A 152 16.12 -14.40 3.31
C TRP A 152 15.62 -13.18 4.11
N ASN A 153 15.00 -12.20 3.44
CA ASN A 153 14.44 -11.01 4.07
C ASN A 153 13.18 -10.57 3.32
N PRO A 154 12.05 -11.24 3.55
CA PRO A 154 10.82 -11.00 2.81
C PRO A 154 10.18 -9.64 3.10
N TYR A 155 10.54 -8.98 4.21
CA TYR A 155 10.00 -7.66 4.59
C TYR A 155 11.07 -6.58 4.48
N PRO A 156 10.81 -5.49 3.74
CA PRO A 156 11.72 -4.37 3.66
C PRO A 156 11.71 -3.58 4.98
N ASP A 157 12.88 -3.08 5.39
CA ASP A 157 12.96 -2.14 6.51
C ASP A 157 12.40 -0.77 6.14
N ARG A 158 12.68 -0.31 4.91
CA ARG A 158 12.31 1.02 4.43
C ARG A 158 11.10 0.99 3.54
N LEU A 159 10.27 2.04 3.64
CA LEU A 159 9.07 2.21 2.83
C LEU A 159 9.39 2.14 1.33
N GLN A 160 8.63 1.35 0.59
CA GLN A 160 8.78 1.14 -0.84
C GLN A 160 7.65 1.80 -1.61
N CYS A 161 7.98 2.26 -2.82
CA CYS A 161 7.07 2.88 -3.78
C CYS A 161 7.14 2.15 -5.12
N LEU A 162 6.01 2.10 -5.82
CA LEU A 162 5.91 1.53 -7.16
C LEU A 162 4.83 2.27 -7.95
N ASP A 163 5.16 2.66 -9.18
CA ASP A 163 4.20 3.24 -10.11
C ASP A 163 3.52 2.13 -10.93
N LEU A 164 2.19 2.23 -11.06
CA LEU A 164 1.34 1.24 -11.72
C LEU A 164 0.26 1.94 -12.55
N PRO A 165 -0.01 1.51 -13.80
CA PRO A 165 -1.13 2.01 -14.57
C PRO A 165 -2.45 1.38 -14.10
N ILE A 166 -3.53 2.15 -14.13
CA ILE A 166 -4.89 1.63 -14.01
C ILE A 166 -5.21 0.80 -15.25
N VAL A 167 -5.70 -0.40 -15.01
CA VAL A 167 -6.12 -1.35 -16.07
C VAL A 167 -7.58 -1.14 -16.40
N SER A 168 -7.98 -1.37 -17.67
CA SER A 168 -9.38 -1.28 -18.07
C SER A 168 -10.24 -2.35 -17.38
N ASP A 169 -11.51 -2.03 -17.12
CA ASP A 169 -12.45 -2.97 -16.53
C ASP A 169 -12.56 -4.26 -17.37
N ASP A 170 -12.57 -4.14 -18.72
CA ASP A 170 -12.60 -5.31 -19.63
C ASP A 170 -11.38 -6.23 -19.43
N THR A 171 -10.19 -5.66 -19.37
CA THR A 171 -8.96 -6.42 -19.12
C THR A 171 -9.00 -7.09 -17.75
N CYS A 172 -9.45 -6.36 -16.74
CA CYS A 172 -9.57 -6.90 -15.38
C CYS A 172 -10.60 -8.04 -15.29
N HIS A 173 -11.78 -7.89 -15.92
CA HIS A 173 -12.78 -8.96 -16.01
C HIS A 173 -12.28 -10.19 -16.75
N ALA A 174 -11.47 -10.01 -17.81
CA ALA A 174 -10.87 -11.14 -18.53
C ALA A 174 -9.90 -11.96 -17.67
N VAL A 175 -9.14 -11.29 -16.77
CA VAL A 175 -8.20 -11.96 -15.84
C VAL A 175 -8.94 -12.61 -14.68
N TYR A 176 -10.02 -11.99 -14.18
CA TYR A 176 -10.76 -12.44 -13.00
C TYR A 176 -12.27 -12.65 -13.31
N PRO A 177 -12.64 -13.62 -14.15
CA PRO A 177 -14.02 -13.81 -14.59
C PRO A 177 -15.01 -13.94 -13.43
N GLY A 178 -16.07 -13.13 -13.44
CA GLY A 178 -17.13 -13.16 -12.45
C GLY A 178 -16.75 -12.69 -11.04
N ARG A 179 -15.53 -12.16 -10.84
CA ARG A 179 -15.04 -11.74 -9.51
C ARG A 179 -14.92 -10.22 -9.34
N ILE A 180 -14.85 -9.48 -10.43
CA ILE A 180 -14.70 -8.01 -10.43
C ILE A 180 -16.09 -7.37 -10.42
N THR A 181 -16.27 -6.38 -9.56
CA THR A 181 -17.49 -5.58 -9.46
C THR A 181 -17.21 -4.11 -9.75
N GLU A 182 -18.28 -3.31 -9.84
CA GLU A 182 -18.14 -1.85 -10.01
C GLU A 182 -17.45 -1.13 -8.84
N ASN A 183 -17.32 -1.81 -7.69
CA ASN A 183 -16.67 -1.31 -6.47
C ASN A 183 -15.18 -1.65 -6.40
N MET A 184 -14.64 -2.24 -7.44
CA MET A 184 -13.24 -2.64 -7.57
C MET A 184 -12.57 -1.91 -8.72
N VAL A 185 -11.27 -1.71 -8.62
CA VAL A 185 -10.41 -1.18 -9.68
C VAL A 185 -9.13 -1.99 -9.73
N CYS A 186 -8.61 -2.21 -10.94
CA CYS A 186 -7.40 -2.98 -11.15
C CYS A 186 -6.24 -2.07 -11.57
N ALA A 187 -5.05 -2.37 -11.08
CA ALA A 187 -3.82 -1.66 -11.46
C ALA A 187 -2.64 -2.62 -11.56
N GLY A 188 -1.68 -2.30 -12.41
CA GLY A 188 -0.47 -3.10 -12.61
C GLY A 188 -0.62 -4.17 -13.69
N GLY A 189 -0.24 -5.41 -13.38
CA GLY A 189 -0.15 -6.51 -14.36
C GLY A 189 1.16 -6.51 -15.13
N ILE A 190 2.14 -5.75 -14.68
CA ILE A 190 3.51 -5.72 -15.24
C ILE A 190 4.34 -6.81 -14.56
N ALA A 191 5.08 -7.59 -15.35
CA ALA A 191 5.89 -8.68 -14.83
C ALA A 191 6.84 -8.23 -13.70
N GLY A 192 6.77 -8.90 -12.57
CA GLY A 192 7.60 -8.64 -11.40
C GLY A 192 7.17 -7.43 -10.56
N GLN A 193 6.09 -6.71 -10.91
CA GLN A 193 5.62 -5.50 -10.21
C GLN A 193 4.24 -5.73 -9.60
N ASP A 194 4.12 -5.59 -8.27
CA ASP A 194 2.84 -5.77 -7.57
C ASP A 194 2.89 -5.27 -6.12
N ALA A 195 1.72 -5.05 -5.51
CA ALA A 195 1.53 -5.08 -4.08
C ALA A 195 1.57 -6.52 -3.58
N CYS A 196 2.03 -6.75 -2.34
CA CYS A 196 2.14 -8.10 -1.80
C CYS A 196 1.67 -8.17 -0.33
N GLN A 197 1.89 -9.33 0.34
CA GLN A 197 1.44 -9.53 1.73
C GLN A 197 2.05 -8.46 2.67
N GLY A 198 1.19 -7.80 3.42
CA GLY A 198 1.55 -6.68 4.30
C GLY A 198 1.24 -5.30 3.72
N ASP A 199 1.01 -5.18 2.39
CA ASP A 199 0.56 -3.94 1.75
C ASP A 199 -0.97 -3.76 1.82
N SER A 200 -1.72 -4.80 2.20
CA SER A 200 -3.19 -4.79 2.37
C SER A 200 -3.69 -3.54 3.08
N GLY A 201 -4.69 -2.88 2.53
CA GLY A 201 -5.26 -1.63 3.06
C GLY A 201 -4.41 -0.38 2.81
N GLY A 202 -3.22 -0.53 2.22
CA GLY A 202 -2.38 0.59 1.79
C GLY A 202 -2.97 1.35 0.59
N PRO A 203 -2.43 2.55 0.29
CA PRO A 203 -3.00 3.45 -0.71
C PRO A 203 -2.62 3.10 -2.15
N LEU A 204 -3.58 3.27 -3.07
CA LEU A 204 -3.36 3.51 -4.49
C LEU A 204 -3.66 4.98 -4.77
N VAL A 205 -2.63 5.75 -5.10
CA VAL A 205 -2.69 7.21 -5.23
C VAL A 205 -2.50 7.61 -6.68
N CYS A 206 -3.42 8.40 -7.21
CA CYS A 206 -3.37 8.91 -8.57
C CYS A 206 -3.52 10.43 -8.55
N GLY A 207 -2.53 11.16 -9.07
CA GLY A 207 -2.57 12.62 -9.08
C GLY A 207 -2.72 13.27 -7.69
N GLY A 208 -2.14 12.64 -6.65
CA GLY A 208 -2.21 13.14 -5.27
C GLY A 208 -3.55 12.88 -4.57
N VAL A 209 -4.40 12.00 -5.10
CA VAL A 209 -5.73 11.65 -4.56
C VAL A 209 -5.82 10.16 -4.32
N LEU A 210 -6.46 9.74 -3.24
CA LEU A 210 -6.70 8.33 -2.91
C LEU A 210 -7.75 7.74 -3.83
N GLN A 211 -7.37 6.84 -4.72
CA GLN A 211 -8.31 6.17 -5.64
C GLN A 211 -8.62 4.73 -5.26
N GLY A 212 -7.70 4.06 -4.57
CA GLY A 212 -7.88 2.66 -4.19
C GLY A 212 -7.23 2.28 -2.86
N LEU A 213 -7.66 1.14 -2.33
CA LEU A 213 -7.00 0.46 -1.21
C LEU A 213 -6.57 -0.93 -1.67
N VAL A 214 -5.35 -1.33 -1.38
CA VAL A 214 -4.86 -2.69 -1.66
C VAL A 214 -5.81 -3.70 -1.02
N SER A 215 -6.43 -4.57 -1.82
CA SER A 215 -7.45 -5.51 -1.36
C SER A 215 -7.08 -6.96 -1.61
N TRP A 216 -6.95 -7.40 -2.87
CA TRP A 216 -6.65 -8.77 -3.20
C TRP A 216 -5.98 -8.91 -4.58
N GLY A 217 -5.57 -10.14 -4.92
CA GLY A 217 -4.98 -10.47 -6.20
C GLY A 217 -5.10 -11.96 -6.51
N SER A 218 -4.32 -12.45 -7.46
CA SER A 218 -4.32 -13.88 -7.82
C SER A 218 -3.79 -14.75 -6.68
N VAL A 219 -4.18 -16.01 -6.70
CA VAL A 219 -3.57 -17.05 -5.86
C VAL A 219 -2.21 -17.41 -6.47
N GLY A 220 -1.13 -17.16 -5.74
CA GLY A 220 0.22 -17.45 -6.20
C GLY A 220 1.21 -16.35 -5.84
N PRO A 221 2.42 -16.35 -6.45
CA PRO A 221 3.39 -15.30 -6.21
C PRO A 221 2.88 -13.95 -6.73
N CYS A 222 3.22 -12.87 -6.02
CA CYS A 222 2.91 -11.52 -6.48
C CYS A 222 3.69 -11.19 -7.77
N GLY A 223 3.21 -10.23 -8.56
CA GLY A 223 3.93 -9.74 -9.75
C GLY A 223 3.91 -10.67 -10.96
N GLN A 224 2.88 -11.48 -11.12
CA GLN A 224 2.69 -12.29 -12.31
C GLN A 224 2.38 -11.42 -13.53
N ASN A 225 3.02 -11.72 -14.66
CA ASN A 225 2.79 -10.97 -15.90
C ASN A 225 1.33 -11.07 -16.36
N GLY A 226 0.73 -9.94 -16.71
CA GLY A 226 -0.67 -9.84 -17.16
C GLY A 226 -1.71 -9.99 -16.04
N ILE A 227 -1.29 -10.12 -14.78
CA ILE A 227 -2.17 -10.30 -13.63
C ILE A 227 -2.15 -9.03 -12.77
N PRO A 228 -3.12 -8.11 -12.89
CA PRO A 228 -3.15 -6.89 -12.08
C PRO A 228 -3.59 -7.16 -10.64
N GLY A 229 -3.14 -6.30 -9.71
CA GLY A 229 -3.71 -6.23 -8.37
C GLY A 229 -5.13 -5.65 -8.40
N VAL A 230 -5.96 -6.04 -7.43
CA VAL A 230 -7.34 -5.55 -7.27
C VAL A 230 -7.44 -4.70 -6.01
N TYR A 231 -8.01 -3.52 -6.17
CA TYR A 231 -8.12 -2.48 -5.16
C TYR A 231 -9.60 -2.14 -4.92
N THR A 232 -9.95 -1.84 -3.67
CA THR A 232 -11.26 -1.26 -3.37
C THR A 232 -11.37 0.13 -3.99
N LYS A 233 -12.36 0.38 -4.85
CA LYS A 233 -12.55 1.64 -5.61
C LYS A 233 -13.11 2.75 -4.73
N VAL A 234 -12.24 3.55 -4.10
CA VAL A 234 -12.59 4.48 -3.01
C VAL A 234 -13.63 5.53 -3.42
N CYS A 235 -13.66 5.96 -4.68
CA CYS A 235 -14.66 6.94 -5.16
C CYS A 235 -16.11 6.51 -4.94
N LYS A 236 -16.38 5.21 -4.84
CA LYS A 236 -17.71 4.65 -4.57
C LYS A 236 -18.15 4.78 -3.10
N TYR A 237 -17.22 5.12 -2.21
CA TYR A 237 -17.45 5.10 -0.75
C TYR A 237 -17.27 6.46 -0.09
N THR A 238 -16.96 7.51 -0.85
CA THR A 238 -16.61 8.83 -0.31
C THR A 238 -17.71 9.39 0.60
N ASP A 239 -18.98 9.25 0.25
CA ASP A 239 -20.09 9.76 1.05
C ASP A 239 -20.26 8.97 2.35
N TRP A 240 -20.11 7.64 2.33
CA TRP A 240 -20.12 6.82 3.52
C TRP A 240 -18.95 7.19 4.46
N ILE A 241 -17.75 7.33 3.93
CA ILE A 241 -16.57 7.73 4.71
C ILE A 241 -16.83 9.07 5.40
N ARG A 242 -17.29 10.08 4.67
CA ARG A 242 -17.61 11.41 5.21
C ARG A 242 -18.72 11.36 6.26
N MET A 243 -19.74 10.54 6.03
CA MET A 243 -20.83 10.34 6.99
C MET A 243 -20.30 9.74 8.31
N VAL A 244 -19.47 8.69 8.25
CA VAL A 244 -18.90 8.06 9.44
C VAL A 244 -18.04 9.04 10.23
N ILE A 245 -17.18 9.80 9.55
CA ILE A 245 -16.29 10.78 10.20
C ILE A 245 -17.09 11.89 10.89
N ARG A 246 -18.17 12.38 10.27
CA ARG A 246 -19.01 13.44 10.85
C ARG A 246 -19.82 13.02 12.07
N ASN A 247 -20.20 11.74 12.11
CA ASN A 247 -21.11 11.24 13.16
C ASN A 247 -20.38 10.60 14.36
N ASN A 248 -19.05 10.52 14.34
CA ASN A 248 -18.22 9.89 15.37
C ASN A 248 -16.97 10.71 15.70
#